data_2acb2c189aa9ffcdc1dedfb1ced0e16b
#
_entry.id   2acb2c189aa9ffcdc1dedfb1ced0e16b
#
_cell.length_a   1.000
_cell.length_b   1.000
_cell.length_c   1.000
_cell.angle_alpha   90.00
_cell.angle_beta   90.00
_cell.angle_gamma   90.00
#
_symmetry.space_group_name_H-M   'P 1'
#
loop_
_entity.id
_entity.type
_entity.pdbx_description
1 polymer ?
#
loop_
_entity_poly.entity_id
_entity_poly.type
_entity_poly.pdbx_seq_one_letter_code
_entity_poly.pdbx_strand_id
1 'polypeptide(L)'
;KEIIRQNRLKSGLIYLQISRGSAPRNHVIPNLIKESVVITAKHSKPNGGKHAKQGVSVITTEDIRWKRPDIKSVSLLPNVLAKNQAAQRGAFEAWLVESGGKEIVIEGSSSNAWIVTQTSQVVTHPEGVKMLSGVTRNRIIDLATSNGIQVLEAPFTVTQAKAASEAFMTSTSSFVVPIIEIDGHKIGTGKCGPVTTAIQTLYNDFTKKL
;
A
#
# COMPACT_ATOMS: atom_id res chain seq x y z
N LYS A 1 10.14 -21.18 7.31
CA LYS A 1 11.12 -21.15 8.43
C LYS A 1 12.51 -21.51 7.96
N GLU A 2 12.69 -22.53 7.12
CA GLU A 2 14.02 -23.04 6.69
C GLU A 2 14.84 -21.96 5.95
N ILE A 3 14.25 -21.20 5.02
CA ILE A 3 14.98 -20.13 4.31
C ILE A 3 15.47 -19.04 5.28
N ILE A 4 14.70 -18.73 6.33
CA ILE A 4 15.09 -17.78 7.38
C ILE A 4 16.32 -18.30 8.12
N ARG A 5 16.28 -19.58 8.51
CA ARG A 5 17.39 -20.24 9.21
C ARG A 5 18.66 -20.29 8.37
N GLN A 6 18.57 -20.76 7.11
CA GLN A 6 19.71 -20.87 6.20
C GLN A 6 20.36 -19.51 5.90
N ASN A 7 19.55 -18.44 5.78
CA ASN A 7 20.05 -17.09 5.54
C ASN A 7 20.38 -16.32 6.83
N ARG A 8 20.27 -16.94 8.00
CA ARG A 8 20.49 -16.31 9.32
C ARG A 8 19.74 -14.97 9.44
N LEU A 9 18.52 -14.92 8.92
CA LEU A 9 17.73 -13.71 8.82
C LEU A 9 17.14 -13.35 10.17
N LYS A 10 17.65 -12.31 10.84
CA LYS A 10 17.11 -11.77 12.09
C LYS A 10 16.02 -10.73 11.82
N SER A 11 16.14 -9.96 10.75
CA SER A 11 15.17 -8.99 10.30
C SER A 11 15.26 -8.88 8.78
N GLY A 12 14.12 -8.87 8.09
CA GLY A 12 14.14 -8.83 6.66
C GLY A 12 12.80 -9.08 5.99
N LEU A 13 12.87 -9.29 4.71
CA LEU A 13 11.76 -9.56 3.83
C LEU A 13 11.88 -10.97 3.25
N ILE A 14 10.80 -11.72 3.29
CA ILE A 14 10.63 -12.95 2.53
C ILE A 14 9.73 -12.63 1.33
N TYR A 15 10.24 -12.86 0.14
CA TYR A 15 9.45 -12.77 -1.08
C TYR A 15 9.06 -14.17 -1.54
N LEU A 16 7.78 -14.39 -1.74
CA LEU A 16 7.20 -15.64 -2.24
C LEU A 16 6.52 -15.38 -3.58
N GLN A 17 6.86 -16.18 -4.57
CA GLN A 17 6.19 -16.20 -5.87
C GLN A 17 5.79 -17.60 -6.25
N ILE A 18 4.55 -17.77 -6.67
CA ILE A 18 4.03 -19.02 -7.20
C ILE A 18 3.59 -18.76 -8.64
N SER A 19 4.11 -19.54 -9.58
CA SER A 19 3.62 -19.55 -10.94
C SER A 19 2.98 -20.90 -11.25
N ARG A 20 2.14 -20.94 -12.27
CA ARG A 20 1.51 -22.20 -12.70
C ARG A 20 2.49 -23.22 -13.28
N GLY A 21 3.78 -22.89 -13.41
CA GLY A 21 4.82 -23.78 -13.91
C GLY A 21 5.26 -23.46 -15.34
N SER A 22 6.06 -24.37 -15.92
CA SER A 22 6.63 -24.24 -17.26
C SER A 22 5.83 -25.06 -18.28
N ALA A 23 5.43 -24.44 -19.38
CA ALA A 23 4.70 -25.06 -20.47
C ALA A 23 5.04 -24.35 -21.79
N PRO A 24 4.78 -24.96 -22.96
CA PRO A 24 4.81 -24.26 -24.23
C PRO A 24 3.90 -23.03 -24.20
N ARG A 25 4.31 -21.98 -24.93
CA ARG A 25 3.55 -20.72 -24.96
C ARG A 25 2.14 -20.96 -25.53
N ASN A 26 1.14 -20.85 -24.66
CA ASN A 26 -0.28 -20.91 -25.02
C ASN A 26 -1.06 -20.04 -24.02
N HIS A 27 -2.20 -19.47 -24.48
CA HIS A 27 -3.12 -18.72 -23.61
C HIS A 27 -4.04 -19.65 -22.80
N VAL A 28 -4.26 -20.87 -23.29
CA VAL A 28 -5.02 -21.89 -22.56
C VAL A 28 -4.18 -22.46 -21.43
N ILE A 29 -4.75 -22.52 -20.25
CA ILE A 29 -4.10 -23.12 -19.08
C ILE A 29 -4.05 -24.64 -19.26
N PRO A 30 -2.86 -25.28 -19.23
CA PRO A 30 -2.75 -26.74 -19.32
C PRO A 30 -3.43 -27.45 -18.15
N ASN A 31 -4.07 -28.58 -18.42
CA ASN A 31 -4.77 -29.36 -17.38
C ASN A 31 -3.82 -30.01 -16.36
N LEU A 32 -2.61 -30.37 -16.79
CA LEU A 32 -1.61 -31.04 -15.94
C LEU A 32 -0.30 -30.27 -16.06
N ILE A 33 -0.02 -29.44 -15.07
CA ILE A 33 1.22 -28.69 -14.98
C ILE A 33 1.62 -28.60 -13.50
N LYS A 34 2.92 -28.78 -13.24
CA LYS A 34 3.46 -28.62 -11.88
C LYS A 34 3.80 -27.17 -11.65
N GLU A 35 3.24 -26.59 -10.60
CA GLU A 35 3.54 -25.22 -10.17
C GLU A 35 5.03 -25.03 -9.85
N SER A 36 5.51 -23.82 -10.04
CA SER A 36 6.85 -23.40 -9.62
C SER A 36 6.73 -22.43 -8.46
N VAL A 37 7.42 -22.73 -7.37
CA VAL A 37 7.49 -21.91 -6.16
C VAL A 37 8.88 -21.35 -6.00
N VAL A 38 8.99 -20.03 -5.92
CA VAL A 38 10.25 -19.33 -5.67
C VAL A 38 10.13 -18.54 -4.36
N ILE A 39 11.07 -18.76 -3.45
CA ILE A 39 11.11 -18.03 -2.19
C ILE A 39 12.51 -17.43 -2.06
N THR A 40 12.58 -16.12 -1.83
CA THR A 40 13.84 -15.42 -1.57
C THR A 40 13.80 -14.71 -0.23
N ALA A 41 14.97 -14.51 0.37
CA ALA A 41 15.15 -13.81 1.63
C ALA A 41 16.11 -12.65 1.45
N LYS A 42 15.75 -11.48 1.98
CA LYS A 42 16.58 -10.27 1.92
C LYS A 42 16.64 -9.61 3.29
N HIS A 43 17.86 -9.32 3.78
CA HIS A 43 18.02 -8.47 4.96
C HIS A 43 17.42 -7.09 4.71
N SER A 44 16.54 -6.64 5.58
CA SER A 44 15.87 -5.36 5.50
C SER A 44 15.43 -4.93 6.89
N LYS A 45 15.21 -3.65 7.07
CA LYS A 45 14.50 -3.11 8.22
C LYS A 45 13.15 -2.58 7.71
N PRO A 46 12.09 -3.42 7.69
CA PRO A 46 10.75 -2.93 7.37
C PRO A 46 10.39 -1.86 8.40
N ASN A 47 9.43 -1.07 8.23
CA ASN A 47 8.91 0.02 9.10
C ASN A 47 9.01 1.45 8.53
N GLY A 48 9.21 1.58 7.22
CA GLY A 48 9.30 2.90 6.56
C GLY A 48 10.56 3.72 6.88
N GLY A 49 11.40 3.30 7.83
CA GLY A 49 12.65 3.98 8.16
C GLY A 49 12.47 5.48 8.44
N LYS A 50 13.24 6.34 7.75
CA LYS A 50 13.12 7.80 7.86
C LYS A 50 11.76 8.33 7.39
N HIS A 51 11.15 7.69 6.40
CA HIS A 51 9.88 8.12 5.83
C HIS A 51 8.71 7.98 6.80
N ALA A 52 8.74 6.98 7.68
CA ALA A 52 7.74 6.83 8.73
C ALA A 52 7.71 8.02 9.71
N LYS A 53 8.85 8.69 9.90
CA LYS A 53 8.97 9.85 10.79
C LYS A 53 8.75 11.18 10.08
N GLN A 54 9.35 11.34 8.90
CA GLN A 54 9.37 12.60 8.17
C GLN A 54 8.14 12.80 7.29
N GLY A 55 7.45 11.70 6.93
CA GLY A 55 6.42 11.71 5.91
C GLY A 55 7.02 11.77 4.51
N VAL A 56 6.14 11.66 3.51
CA VAL A 56 6.51 11.65 2.10
C VAL A 56 5.51 12.48 1.27
N SER A 57 5.93 12.93 0.10
CA SER A 57 5.04 13.46 -0.93
C SER A 57 4.56 12.35 -1.86
N VAL A 58 3.36 12.52 -2.39
CA VAL A 58 2.79 11.67 -3.43
C VAL A 58 2.25 12.52 -4.58
N ILE A 59 2.16 11.91 -5.75
CA ILE A 59 1.41 12.48 -6.88
C ILE A 59 0.16 11.67 -7.13
N THR A 60 -0.82 12.26 -7.78
CA THR A 60 -1.94 11.53 -8.36
C THR A 60 -1.68 11.23 -9.84
N THR A 61 -2.15 10.08 -10.31
CA THR A 61 -2.08 9.70 -11.73
C THR A 61 -3.26 8.78 -12.07
N GLU A 62 -3.64 8.74 -13.34
CA GLU A 62 -4.70 7.88 -13.82
C GLU A 62 -4.39 6.40 -13.55
N ASP A 63 -5.40 5.65 -13.08
CA ASP A 63 -5.31 4.20 -12.95
C ASP A 63 -5.51 3.53 -14.31
N ILE A 64 -4.40 3.18 -14.95
CA ILE A 64 -4.37 2.47 -16.23
C ILE A 64 -4.16 0.96 -16.07
N ARG A 65 -4.34 0.42 -14.87
CA ARG A 65 -4.22 -1.03 -14.62
C ARG A 65 -5.36 -1.79 -15.31
N TRP A 66 -5.15 -3.10 -15.48
CA TRP A 66 -6.23 -3.99 -15.92
C TRP A 66 -7.37 -4.02 -14.89
N LYS A 67 -8.55 -4.54 -15.30
CA LYS A 67 -9.76 -4.50 -14.47
C LYS A 67 -9.81 -5.49 -13.31
N ARG A 68 -8.70 -6.15 -12.97
CA ARG A 68 -8.58 -7.12 -11.87
C ARG A 68 -7.30 -6.93 -11.05
N PRO A 69 -7.01 -5.69 -10.55
CA PRO A 69 -5.86 -5.45 -9.69
C PRO A 69 -5.97 -6.11 -8.31
N ASP A 70 -7.15 -6.61 -7.93
CA ASP A 70 -7.37 -7.48 -6.78
C ASP A 70 -6.56 -8.79 -6.85
N ILE A 71 -6.24 -9.25 -8.06
CA ILE A 71 -5.37 -10.42 -8.28
C ILE A 71 -3.91 -9.99 -8.16
N LYS A 72 -3.26 -10.41 -7.07
CA LYS A 72 -1.84 -10.11 -6.84
C LYS A 72 -0.95 -10.90 -7.82
N SER A 73 -0.62 -10.29 -8.94
CA SER A 73 0.15 -10.90 -10.02
C SER A 73 1.39 -10.10 -10.39
N VAL A 74 2.19 -10.63 -11.31
CA VAL A 74 3.38 -9.95 -11.87
C VAL A 74 3.05 -8.99 -13.01
N SER A 75 1.77 -8.76 -13.33
CA SER A 75 1.31 -7.79 -14.33
C SER A 75 1.40 -6.35 -13.81
N LEU A 76 2.62 -5.91 -13.51
CA LEU A 76 2.91 -4.68 -12.76
C LEU A 76 3.35 -3.51 -13.64
N LEU A 77 3.29 -3.60 -14.96
CA LEU A 77 3.77 -2.51 -15.82
C LEU A 77 3.08 -1.17 -15.53
N PRO A 78 1.76 -1.07 -15.39
CA PRO A 78 1.11 0.19 -15.01
C PRO A 78 1.58 0.74 -13.65
N ASN A 79 1.76 -0.14 -12.66
CA ASN A 79 2.27 0.23 -11.35
C ASN A 79 3.71 0.78 -11.43
N VAL A 80 4.57 0.14 -12.24
CA VAL A 80 5.96 0.59 -12.46
C VAL A 80 5.99 1.95 -13.15
N LEU A 81 5.15 2.17 -14.16
CA LEU A 81 5.04 3.46 -14.86
C LEU A 81 4.60 4.57 -13.89
N ALA A 82 3.56 4.33 -13.10
CA ALA A 82 3.08 5.27 -12.09
C ALA A 82 4.15 5.59 -11.04
N LYS A 83 4.83 4.55 -10.52
CA LYS A 83 5.92 4.72 -9.55
C LYS A 83 7.10 5.52 -10.12
N ASN A 84 7.47 5.25 -11.38
CA ASN A 84 8.52 5.98 -12.07
C ASN A 84 8.13 7.45 -12.30
N GLN A 85 6.88 7.72 -12.67
CA GLN A 85 6.36 9.08 -12.79
C GLN A 85 6.46 9.84 -11.46
N ALA A 86 6.12 9.20 -10.33
CA ALA A 86 6.31 9.79 -9.01
C ALA A 86 7.78 10.13 -8.75
N ALA A 87 8.69 9.18 -8.99
CA ALA A 87 10.12 9.37 -8.78
C ALA A 87 10.70 10.52 -9.63
N GLN A 88 10.29 10.65 -10.89
CA GLN A 88 10.69 11.75 -11.77
C GLN A 88 10.24 13.13 -11.26
N ARG A 89 9.14 13.18 -10.49
CA ARG A 89 8.64 14.40 -9.85
C ARG A 89 9.15 14.58 -8.42
N GLY A 90 10.12 13.76 -7.97
CA GLY A 90 10.65 13.79 -6.61
C GLY A 90 9.70 13.27 -5.53
N ALA A 91 8.59 12.67 -5.92
CA ALA A 91 7.62 12.09 -4.99
C ALA A 91 7.95 10.62 -4.65
N PHE A 92 7.50 10.19 -3.48
CA PHE A 92 7.75 8.83 -3.00
C PHE A 92 6.81 7.79 -3.60
N GLU A 93 5.54 8.16 -3.85
CA GLU A 93 4.50 7.23 -4.31
C GLU A 93 3.57 7.93 -5.31
N ALA A 94 2.89 7.14 -6.15
CA ALA A 94 1.79 7.61 -6.99
C ALA A 94 0.48 7.01 -6.48
N TRP A 95 -0.50 7.84 -6.18
CA TRP A 95 -1.87 7.42 -5.94
C TRP A 95 -2.61 7.29 -7.27
N LEU A 96 -3.20 6.13 -7.47
CA LEU A 96 -3.93 5.76 -8.67
C LEU A 96 -5.38 6.25 -8.55
N VAL A 97 -5.82 6.99 -9.55
CA VAL A 97 -7.10 7.68 -9.56
C VAL A 97 -7.97 7.16 -10.68
N GLU A 98 -9.21 6.80 -10.37
CA GLU A 98 -10.20 6.44 -11.38
C GLU A 98 -10.60 7.69 -12.16
N SER A 99 -10.37 7.68 -13.46
CA SER A 99 -10.73 8.77 -14.38
C SER A 99 -12.18 8.65 -14.88
N GLY A 100 -12.70 9.74 -15.42
CA GLY A 100 -14.05 9.79 -15.99
C GLY A 100 -15.15 10.30 -15.06
N GLY A 101 -14.78 11.03 -13.98
CA GLY A 101 -15.75 11.63 -13.07
C GLY A 101 -15.13 12.32 -11.87
N LYS A 102 -15.39 11.82 -10.66
CA LYS A 102 -15.04 12.47 -9.39
C LYS A 102 -13.58 12.31 -8.95
N GLU A 103 -12.67 11.81 -9.78
CA GLU A 103 -11.27 11.56 -9.43
C GLU A 103 -11.12 10.77 -8.10
N ILE A 104 -11.69 9.58 -8.05
CA ILE A 104 -11.66 8.71 -6.87
C ILE A 104 -10.26 8.10 -6.72
N VAL A 105 -9.65 8.27 -5.57
CA VAL A 105 -8.39 7.60 -5.20
C VAL A 105 -8.69 6.14 -4.89
N ILE A 106 -8.03 5.23 -5.61
CA ILE A 106 -8.20 3.77 -5.41
C ILE A 106 -7.16 3.26 -4.40
N GLU A 107 -5.89 3.36 -4.75
CA GLU A 107 -4.75 2.96 -3.91
C GLU A 107 -3.45 3.57 -4.45
N GLY A 108 -2.32 3.30 -3.82
CA GLY A 108 -1.01 3.64 -4.37
C GLY A 108 -0.51 2.62 -5.39
N SER A 109 0.54 2.97 -6.15
CA SER A 109 1.16 2.06 -7.11
C SER A 109 1.71 0.78 -6.46
N SER A 110 2.02 0.84 -5.15
CA SER A 110 2.53 -0.30 -4.37
C SER A 110 2.07 -0.28 -2.91
N SER A 111 0.98 0.42 -2.61
CA SER A 111 0.48 0.67 -1.26
C SER A 111 -1.03 0.91 -1.26
N ASN A 112 -1.70 0.80 -0.11
CA ASN A 112 -3.07 1.27 0.04
C ASN A 112 -3.08 2.72 0.54
N ALA A 113 -4.08 3.50 0.09
CA ALA A 113 -4.24 4.92 0.38
C ALA A 113 -5.25 5.16 1.50
N TRP A 114 -4.96 6.15 2.35
CA TRP A 114 -5.77 6.51 3.52
C TRP A 114 -5.79 8.01 3.75
N ILE A 115 -6.90 8.50 4.22
CA ILE A 115 -7.04 9.87 4.72
C ILE A 115 -7.65 9.88 6.13
N VAL A 116 -7.40 10.95 6.86
CA VAL A 116 -8.09 11.26 8.12
C VAL A 116 -8.88 12.54 7.90
N THR A 117 -10.18 12.48 8.13
CA THR A 117 -11.06 13.65 7.96
C THR A 117 -10.82 14.70 9.05
N GLN A 118 -11.39 15.88 8.89
CA GLN A 118 -11.37 16.94 9.92
C GLN A 118 -12.07 16.51 11.23
N THR A 119 -12.92 15.48 11.17
CA THR A 119 -13.58 14.88 12.35
C THR A 119 -12.84 13.65 12.90
N SER A 120 -11.57 13.48 12.53
CA SER A 120 -10.70 12.37 12.96
C SER A 120 -11.15 10.97 12.52
N GLN A 121 -12.07 10.85 11.56
CA GLN A 121 -12.45 9.57 10.96
C GLN A 121 -11.40 9.15 9.95
N VAL A 122 -10.92 7.92 10.05
CA VAL A 122 -10.00 7.30 9.08
C VAL A 122 -10.80 6.74 7.92
N VAL A 123 -10.42 7.08 6.68
CA VAL A 123 -11.12 6.62 5.48
C VAL A 123 -10.14 5.94 4.54
N THR A 124 -10.53 4.81 3.97
CA THR A 124 -9.80 4.10 2.92
C THR A 124 -10.78 3.53 1.90
N HIS A 125 -10.32 3.33 0.67
CA HIS A 125 -11.17 2.76 -0.37
C HIS A 125 -11.66 1.36 0.05
N PRO A 126 -12.96 1.01 -0.16
CA PRO A 126 -13.51 -0.29 0.20
C PRO A 126 -12.88 -1.40 -0.63
N GLU A 127 -12.82 -2.62 -0.07
CA GLU A 127 -12.38 -3.80 -0.82
C GLU A 127 -13.27 -4.06 -2.03
N GLY A 128 -12.69 -4.64 -3.05
CA GLY A 128 -13.37 -5.00 -4.29
C GLY A 128 -12.40 -5.26 -5.43
N VAL A 129 -12.93 -5.44 -6.61
CA VAL A 129 -12.14 -5.79 -7.81
C VAL A 129 -11.22 -4.67 -8.30
N LYS A 130 -11.36 -3.45 -7.78
CA LYS A 130 -10.59 -2.28 -8.22
C LYS A 130 -9.29 -2.08 -7.46
N MET A 131 -9.07 -2.77 -6.35
CA MET A 131 -7.88 -2.61 -5.52
C MET A 131 -7.38 -3.92 -4.93
N LEU A 132 -6.12 -3.95 -4.53
CA LEU A 132 -5.57 -5.09 -3.81
C LEU A 132 -5.97 -5.02 -2.33
N SER A 133 -6.61 -6.09 -1.82
CA SER A 133 -6.86 -6.26 -0.38
C SER A 133 -5.51 -6.45 0.35
N GLY A 134 -4.97 -5.36 0.87
CA GLY A 134 -3.65 -5.35 1.51
C GLY A 134 -3.69 -6.01 2.89
N VAL A 135 -2.82 -6.99 3.15
CA VAL A 135 -2.71 -7.65 4.46
C VAL A 135 -2.43 -6.64 5.58
N THR A 136 -1.55 -5.66 5.31
CA THR A 136 -1.27 -4.56 6.25
C THR A 136 -2.49 -3.68 6.44
N ARG A 137 -3.20 -3.36 5.34
CA ARG A 137 -4.44 -2.58 5.40
C ARG A 137 -5.46 -3.24 6.33
N ASN A 138 -5.77 -4.50 6.10
CA ASN A 138 -6.79 -5.22 6.87
C ASN A 138 -6.41 -5.32 8.36
N ARG A 139 -5.13 -5.60 8.63
CA ARG A 139 -4.64 -5.61 10.02
C ARG A 139 -4.77 -4.25 10.70
N ILE A 140 -4.56 -3.15 9.97
CA ILE A 140 -4.72 -1.79 10.50
C ILE A 140 -6.19 -1.48 10.78
N ILE A 141 -7.12 -1.91 9.93
CA ILE A 141 -8.56 -1.78 10.22
C ILE A 141 -8.91 -2.46 11.54
N ASP A 142 -8.50 -3.73 11.71
CA ASP A 142 -8.75 -4.50 12.93
C ASP A 142 -8.17 -3.79 14.17
N LEU A 143 -6.91 -3.38 14.10
CA LEU A 143 -6.22 -2.73 15.23
C LEU A 143 -6.83 -1.37 15.56
N ALA A 144 -7.12 -0.55 14.56
CA ALA A 144 -7.70 0.78 14.74
C ALA A 144 -9.09 0.66 15.38
N THR A 145 -9.97 -0.17 14.82
CA THR A 145 -11.34 -0.38 15.31
C THR A 145 -11.34 -0.94 16.74
N SER A 146 -10.48 -1.91 17.03
CA SER A 146 -10.35 -2.49 18.39
C SER A 146 -9.82 -1.50 19.42
N ASN A 147 -9.22 -0.39 19.00
CA ASN A 147 -8.71 0.68 19.86
C ASN A 147 -9.53 1.98 19.78
N GLY A 148 -10.77 1.90 19.30
CA GLY A 148 -11.70 3.04 19.29
C GLY A 148 -11.45 4.08 18.20
N ILE A 149 -10.56 3.82 17.24
CA ILE A 149 -10.37 4.68 16.07
C ILE A 149 -11.41 4.30 15.02
N GLN A 150 -12.27 5.25 14.67
CA GLN A 150 -13.32 5.02 13.68
C GLN A 150 -12.71 4.90 12.27
N VAL A 151 -12.91 3.74 11.65
CA VAL A 151 -12.50 3.48 10.26
C VAL A 151 -13.73 3.33 9.37
N LEU A 152 -13.73 4.03 8.26
CA LEU A 152 -14.76 3.97 7.22
C LEU A 152 -14.15 3.44 5.92
N GLU A 153 -14.65 2.33 5.44
CA GLU A 153 -14.34 1.82 4.10
C GLU A 153 -15.29 2.49 3.09
N ALA A 154 -14.86 3.60 2.50
CA ALA A 154 -15.62 4.38 1.52
C ALA A 154 -14.69 5.01 0.47
N PRO A 155 -15.18 5.21 -0.77
CA PRO A 155 -14.43 5.97 -1.76
C PRO A 155 -14.20 7.40 -1.28
N PHE A 156 -13.04 7.96 -1.61
CA PHE A 156 -12.74 9.38 -1.41
C PHE A 156 -12.06 9.98 -2.64
N THR A 157 -12.30 11.26 -2.86
CA THR A 157 -11.77 11.98 -4.03
C THR A 157 -10.40 12.58 -3.74
N VAL A 158 -9.66 12.95 -4.81
CA VAL A 158 -8.42 13.74 -4.69
C VAL A 158 -8.67 15.06 -3.94
N THR A 159 -9.81 15.72 -4.19
CA THR A 159 -10.20 16.95 -3.48
C THR A 159 -10.38 16.69 -1.98
N GLN A 160 -11.06 15.61 -1.60
CA GLN A 160 -11.20 15.23 -0.19
C GLN A 160 -9.86 14.87 0.45
N ALA A 161 -8.99 14.21 -0.29
CA ALA A 161 -7.65 13.88 0.18
C ALA A 161 -6.81 15.13 0.45
N LYS A 162 -6.85 16.13 -0.44
CA LYS A 162 -6.17 17.41 -0.26
C LYS A 162 -6.75 18.25 0.89
N ALA A 163 -8.03 18.10 1.20
CA ALA A 163 -8.70 18.76 2.32
C ALA A 163 -8.64 17.99 3.65
N ALA A 164 -8.02 16.80 3.67
CA ALA A 164 -7.93 15.96 4.86
C ALA A 164 -7.02 16.58 5.93
N SER A 165 -7.27 16.24 7.22
CA SER A 165 -6.39 16.63 8.32
C SER A 165 -5.07 15.87 8.29
N GLU A 166 -5.10 14.59 7.88
CA GLU A 166 -3.94 13.73 7.70
C GLU A 166 -4.15 12.82 6.49
N ALA A 167 -3.05 12.34 5.92
CA ALA A 167 -3.06 11.26 4.95
C ALA A 167 -1.89 10.31 5.23
N PHE A 168 -2.07 9.04 4.89
CA PHE A 168 -1.01 8.06 5.02
C PHE A 168 -1.19 6.92 4.00
N MET A 169 -0.15 6.14 3.84
CA MET A 169 -0.18 4.93 3.04
C MET A 169 0.28 3.73 3.85
N THR A 170 -0.11 2.52 3.40
CA THR A 170 0.26 1.27 4.05
C THR A 170 0.78 0.24 3.07
N SER A 171 1.82 -0.48 3.45
CA SER A 171 2.36 -1.61 2.69
C SER A 171 3.14 -2.57 3.61
N THR A 172 3.36 -3.78 3.15
CA THR A 172 4.14 -4.81 3.90
C THR A 172 5.57 -4.36 4.21
N SER A 173 6.23 -3.65 3.31
CA SER A 173 7.64 -3.25 3.47
C SER A 173 7.82 -1.94 4.22
N SER A 174 6.84 -1.04 4.15
CA SER A 174 6.95 0.31 4.73
C SER A 174 6.04 0.52 5.95
N PHE A 175 5.15 -0.45 6.24
CA PHE A 175 4.15 -0.37 7.31
C PHE A 175 3.23 0.82 7.10
N VAL A 176 3.27 1.81 7.97
CA VAL A 176 2.46 3.04 7.91
C VAL A 176 3.39 4.23 7.66
N VAL A 177 3.20 4.90 6.53
CA VAL A 177 3.99 6.08 6.17
C VAL A 177 3.07 7.28 5.99
N PRO A 178 3.30 8.37 6.74
CA PRO A 178 2.52 9.60 6.60
C PRO A 178 2.72 10.22 5.22
N ILE A 179 1.67 10.77 4.64
CA ILE A 179 1.71 11.59 3.45
C ILE A 179 1.51 13.04 3.88
N ILE A 180 2.49 13.88 3.59
CA ILE A 180 2.52 15.29 3.99
C ILE A 180 2.19 16.24 2.85
N GLU A 181 2.16 15.70 1.62
CA GLU A 181 1.90 16.47 0.41
C GLU A 181 1.31 15.59 -0.69
N ILE A 182 0.31 16.08 -1.40
CA ILE A 182 -0.32 15.46 -2.58
C ILE A 182 -0.31 16.46 -3.73
N ASP A 183 0.37 16.18 -4.85
CA ASP A 183 0.52 17.05 -6.02
C ASP A 183 0.98 18.47 -5.66
N GLY A 184 1.97 18.61 -4.78
CA GLY A 184 2.44 19.92 -4.31
C GLY A 184 1.54 20.60 -3.27
N HIS A 185 0.35 20.01 -2.96
CA HIS A 185 -0.55 20.53 -1.94
C HIS A 185 -0.22 19.92 -0.56
N LYS A 186 0.11 20.77 0.39
CA LYS A 186 0.44 20.34 1.77
C LYS A 186 -0.81 19.81 2.49
N ILE A 187 -0.70 18.63 3.11
CA ILE A 187 -1.77 18.01 3.88
C ILE A 187 -1.69 18.41 5.35
N GLY A 188 -2.79 18.90 5.90
CA GLY A 188 -2.85 19.37 7.27
C GLY A 188 -1.72 20.34 7.62
N THR A 189 -0.92 19.99 8.61
CA THR A 189 0.25 20.81 9.01
C THR A 189 1.51 20.54 8.17
N GLY A 190 1.49 19.59 7.22
CA GLY A 190 2.66 19.11 6.48
C GLY A 190 3.58 18.23 7.34
N LYS A 191 3.04 17.61 8.38
CA LYS A 191 3.74 16.68 9.28
C LYS A 191 2.86 15.48 9.58
N CYS A 192 3.44 14.42 10.14
CA CYS A 192 2.67 13.29 10.66
C CYS A 192 1.70 13.77 11.74
N GLY A 193 0.43 13.47 11.58
CA GLY A 193 -0.60 13.84 12.54
C GLY A 193 -0.81 12.81 13.65
N PRO A 194 -1.62 13.15 14.67
CA PRO A 194 -1.81 12.31 15.86
C PRO A 194 -2.50 10.97 15.55
N VAL A 195 -3.47 10.93 14.63
CA VAL A 195 -4.17 9.69 14.28
C VAL A 195 -3.24 8.73 13.55
N THR A 196 -2.47 9.22 12.57
CA THR A 196 -1.46 8.41 11.88
C THR A 196 -0.40 7.90 12.85
N THR A 197 0.04 8.73 13.81
CA THR A 197 1.00 8.32 14.85
C THR A 197 0.44 7.21 15.75
N ALA A 198 -0.82 7.30 16.14
CA ALA A 198 -1.49 6.25 16.91
C ALA A 198 -1.54 4.93 16.14
N ILE A 199 -1.92 4.97 14.87
CA ILE A 199 -1.96 3.79 13.98
C ILE A 199 -0.56 3.19 13.79
N GLN A 200 0.48 4.03 13.63
CA GLN A 200 1.87 3.55 13.57
C GLN A 200 2.26 2.81 14.85
N THR A 201 1.91 3.34 16.00
CA THR A 201 2.21 2.73 17.30
C THR A 201 1.51 1.37 17.43
N LEU A 202 0.21 1.31 17.17
CA LEU A 202 -0.57 0.07 17.20
C LEU A 202 0.01 -1.01 16.28
N TYR A 203 0.35 -0.65 15.05
CA TYR A 203 0.90 -1.60 14.09
C TYR A 203 2.33 -2.04 14.46
N ASN A 204 3.17 -1.14 14.91
CA ASN A 204 4.52 -1.46 15.37
C ASN A 204 4.51 -2.39 16.59
N ASP A 205 3.61 -2.16 17.55
CA ASP A 205 3.49 -3.00 18.74
C ASP A 205 2.92 -4.39 18.41
N PHE A 206 2.00 -4.46 17.46
CA PHE A 206 1.54 -5.73 16.91
C PHE A 206 2.70 -6.53 16.29
N THR A 207 3.52 -5.89 15.43
CA THR A 207 4.60 -6.59 14.73
C THR A 207 5.74 -7.04 15.65
N LYS A 208 5.93 -6.43 16.82
CA LYS A 208 6.91 -6.87 17.83
C LYS A 208 6.49 -8.16 18.56
N LYS A 209 5.19 -8.48 18.53
CA LYS A 209 4.63 -9.67 19.21
C LYS A 209 4.59 -10.91 18.31
N LEU A 210 4.94 -10.76 17.02
CA LEU A 210 5.05 -11.87 16.05
C LEU A 210 6.42 -12.53 16.09
#